data_a30155be76ee3d897c5929468609e5c6
#
_entry.id   a30155be76ee3d897c5929468609e5c6
#
_cell.length_a   1.000
_cell.length_b   1.000
_cell.length_c   1.000
_cell.angle_alpha   90.00
_cell.angle_beta   90.00
_cell.angle_gamma   90.00
#
_symmetry.space_group_name_H-M   'P 1'
#
loop_
_entity.id
_entity.type
_entity.pdbx_description
1 polymer ?
#
loop_
_entity_poly.entity_id
_entity_poly.type
_entity_poly.pdbx_seq_one_letter_code
_entity_poly.pdbx_strand_id
1 'polypeptide(L)'
;MQNNPSEQYKGRKSSLGRIRKALGYSIDGIRAAIEEAGFRELLCLHGILLALLIFLPFPLAEKMLLVLASGMSLITELLNTALEAAVDHTSLEIHPLAKRAKDAGSAAQYTCLTFIAILWGMAVYDWLAA
;
A
#
# COMPACT_ATOMS: atom_id res chain seq x y z
N MET A 1 -48.81 4.26 -17.04
CA MET A 1 -47.44 4.14 -16.51
C MET A 1 -47.28 5.14 -15.38
N GLN A 2 -47.38 4.69 -14.14
CA GLN A 2 -47.28 5.57 -12.97
C GLN A 2 -45.78 5.68 -12.65
N ASN A 3 -45.21 6.86 -12.86
CA ASN A 3 -43.86 7.18 -12.37
C ASN A 3 -43.88 7.20 -10.84
N ASN A 4 -43.16 6.25 -10.22
CA ASN A 4 -43.05 6.17 -8.78
C ASN A 4 -42.17 7.33 -8.27
N PRO A 5 -42.71 8.29 -7.49
CA PRO A 5 -41.96 9.46 -7.01
C PRO A 5 -40.78 9.10 -6.07
N SER A 6 -40.74 7.86 -5.57
CA SER A 6 -39.70 7.41 -4.63
C SER A 6 -38.32 7.19 -5.28
N GLU A 7 -38.24 7.10 -6.62
CA GLU A 7 -36.93 6.98 -7.32
C GLU A 7 -36.21 8.33 -7.51
N GLN A 8 -36.93 9.45 -7.40
CA GLN A 8 -36.32 10.78 -7.52
C GLN A 8 -35.63 11.27 -6.26
N TYR A 9 -35.75 10.57 -5.12
CA TYR A 9 -35.10 10.92 -3.85
C TYR A 9 -33.85 10.08 -3.53
N LYS A 10 -33.18 9.48 -4.49
CA LYS A 10 -31.76 9.13 -4.29
C LYS A 10 -30.97 10.43 -4.29
N GLY A 11 -31.05 11.11 -3.16
CA GLY A 11 -30.43 12.39 -2.92
C GLY A 11 -28.99 12.38 -3.43
N ARG A 12 -28.68 13.36 -4.26
CA ARG A 12 -27.34 13.72 -4.74
C ARG A 12 -26.47 13.90 -3.50
N LYS A 13 -25.90 12.77 -3.01
CA LYS A 13 -25.01 12.78 -1.85
C LYS A 13 -23.95 13.83 -2.15
N SER A 14 -23.85 14.86 -1.31
CA SER A 14 -22.93 15.97 -1.54
C SER A 14 -21.52 15.40 -1.76
N SER A 15 -20.74 16.04 -2.61
CA SER A 15 -19.36 15.63 -2.91
C SER A 15 -18.57 15.43 -1.61
N LEU A 16 -18.75 16.31 -0.63
CA LEU A 16 -18.15 16.22 0.71
C LEU A 16 -18.58 14.97 1.50
N GLY A 17 -19.85 14.57 1.41
CA GLY A 17 -20.35 13.35 2.07
C GLY A 17 -19.71 12.08 1.47
N ARG A 18 -19.43 12.07 0.18
CA ARG A 18 -18.69 10.95 -0.49
C ARG A 18 -17.26 10.90 -0.06
N ILE A 19 -16.56 12.04 -0.04
CA ILE A 19 -15.17 12.16 0.40
C ILE A 19 -15.01 11.69 1.86
N ARG A 20 -15.90 12.15 2.76
CA ARG A 20 -15.87 11.73 4.17
C ARG A 20 -16.05 10.22 4.34
N LYS A 21 -16.94 9.59 3.55
CA LYS A 21 -17.12 8.13 3.58
C LYS A 21 -15.89 7.41 3.02
N ALA A 22 -15.30 7.91 1.93
CA ALA A 22 -14.10 7.34 1.35
C ALA A 22 -12.92 7.39 2.33
N LEU A 23 -12.76 8.51 3.05
CA LEU A 23 -11.76 8.62 4.13
C LEU A 23 -12.02 7.60 5.25
N GLY A 24 -13.28 7.39 5.66
CA GLY A 24 -13.63 6.35 6.63
C GLY A 24 -13.18 4.97 6.18
N TYR A 25 -13.50 4.58 4.95
CA TYR A 25 -13.08 3.29 4.39
C TYR A 25 -11.55 3.16 4.29
N SER A 26 -10.85 4.24 3.97
CA SER A 26 -9.38 4.24 3.94
C SER A 26 -8.79 4.01 5.33
N ILE A 27 -9.34 4.64 6.36
CA ILE A 27 -8.90 4.45 7.74
C ILE A 27 -9.16 3.01 8.20
N ASP A 28 -10.33 2.46 7.89
CA ASP A 28 -10.69 1.10 8.25
C ASP A 28 -9.79 0.08 7.53
N GLY A 29 -9.46 0.32 6.26
CA GLY A 29 -8.51 -0.50 5.50
C GLY A 29 -7.10 -0.48 6.08
N ILE A 30 -6.59 0.69 6.49
CA ILE A 30 -5.29 0.79 7.16
C ILE A 30 -5.30 0.09 8.52
N ARG A 31 -6.38 0.20 9.30
CA ARG A 31 -6.50 -0.51 10.57
C ARG A 31 -6.45 -2.02 10.38
N ALA A 32 -7.20 -2.54 9.41
CA ALA A 32 -7.17 -3.96 9.09
C ALA A 32 -5.76 -4.41 8.67
N ALA A 33 -5.05 -3.63 7.84
CA ALA A 33 -3.70 -3.96 7.43
C ALA A 33 -2.69 -3.94 8.61
N ILE A 34 -2.86 -3.05 9.60
CA ILE A 34 -2.01 -3.02 10.80
C ILE A 34 -2.19 -4.27 11.68
N GLU A 35 -3.30 -4.98 11.58
CA GLU A 35 -3.49 -6.25 12.27
C GLU A 35 -2.60 -7.35 11.69
N GLU A 36 -2.19 -7.23 10.42
CA GLU A 36 -1.28 -8.16 9.75
C GLU A 36 0.18 -7.93 10.16
N ALA A 37 0.90 -9.01 10.48
CA ALA A 37 2.29 -8.95 10.93
C ALA A 37 3.21 -8.35 9.86
N GLY A 38 3.05 -8.78 8.60
CA GLY A 38 3.87 -8.30 7.47
C GLY A 38 3.76 -6.80 7.26
N PHE A 39 2.55 -6.24 7.33
CA PHE A 39 2.36 -4.80 7.20
C PHE A 39 3.02 -4.02 8.35
N ARG A 40 2.94 -4.51 9.60
CA ARG A 40 3.62 -3.88 10.75
C ARG A 40 5.13 -3.88 10.60
N GLU A 41 5.70 -4.99 10.15
CA GLU A 41 7.15 -5.12 9.92
C GLU A 41 7.62 -4.13 8.85
N LEU A 42 6.86 -3.98 7.76
CA LEU A 42 7.15 -3.00 6.71
C LEU A 42 6.99 -1.56 7.19
N LEU A 43 5.98 -1.25 7.98
CA LEU A 43 5.84 0.08 8.61
C LEU A 43 7.05 0.42 9.47
N CYS A 44 7.54 -0.54 10.26
CA CYS A 44 8.73 -0.35 11.08
C CYS A 44 9.97 -0.13 10.21
N LEU A 45 10.19 -0.98 9.20
CA LEU A 45 11.30 -0.85 8.26
C LEU A 45 11.30 0.51 7.57
N HIS A 46 10.19 0.88 6.94
CA HIS A 46 10.07 2.14 6.22
C HIS A 46 10.13 3.36 7.15
N GLY A 47 9.58 3.24 8.36
CA GLY A 47 9.71 4.28 9.39
C GLY A 47 11.17 4.57 9.72
N ILE A 48 11.99 3.52 9.91
CA ILE A 48 13.44 3.65 10.15
C ILE A 48 14.13 4.25 8.91
N LEU A 49 13.87 3.71 7.72
CA LEU A 49 14.50 4.21 6.49
C LEU A 49 14.18 5.67 6.22
N LEU A 50 12.92 6.09 6.39
CA LEU A 50 12.50 7.48 6.21
C LEU A 50 13.08 8.40 7.29
N ALA A 51 13.21 7.92 8.53
CA ALA A 51 13.87 8.68 9.59
C ALA A 51 15.37 8.90 9.28
N LEU A 52 16.05 7.90 8.73
CA LEU A 52 17.45 8.04 8.31
C LEU A 52 17.64 9.10 7.22
N LEU A 53 16.67 9.27 6.30
CA LEU A 53 16.75 10.32 5.26
C LEU A 53 16.79 11.75 5.82
N ILE A 54 16.30 11.97 7.03
CA ILE A 54 16.36 13.29 7.69
C ILE A 54 17.81 13.64 8.01
N PHE A 55 18.61 12.66 8.44
CA PHE A 55 19.97 12.87 8.95
C PHE A 55 21.04 12.67 7.86
N LEU A 56 20.75 11.86 6.84
CA LEU A 56 21.72 11.57 5.78
C LEU A 56 21.79 12.74 4.77
N PRO A 57 23.02 13.14 4.34
CA PRO A 57 23.22 14.28 3.47
C PRO A 57 23.01 13.96 1.99
N PHE A 58 22.03 13.11 1.67
CA PHE A 58 21.69 12.79 0.29
C PHE A 58 21.09 13.98 -0.45
N PRO A 59 21.35 14.13 -1.75
CA PRO A 59 20.68 15.12 -2.60
C PRO A 59 19.16 15.00 -2.54
N LEU A 60 18.45 16.12 -2.73
CA LEU A 60 16.98 16.13 -2.65
C LEU A 60 16.33 15.13 -3.62
N ALA A 61 16.85 15.02 -4.84
CA ALA A 61 16.32 14.10 -5.86
C ALA A 61 16.39 12.63 -5.39
N GLU A 62 17.48 12.22 -4.77
CA GLU A 62 17.63 10.88 -4.20
C GLU A 62 16.65 10.65 -3.04
N LYS A 63 16.54 11.62 -2.13
CA LYS A 63 15.55 11.55 -1.05
C LYS A 63 14.13 11.38 -1.57
N MET A 64 13.76 12.12 -2.61
CA MET A 64 12.43 12.00 -3.24
C MET A 64 12.20 10.60 -3.83
N LEU A 65 13.19 10.01 -4.50
CA LEU A 65 13.11 8.66 -5.06
C LEU A 65 12.96 7.61 -3.95
N LEU A 66 13.72 7.74 -2.86
CA LEU A 66 13.67 6.82 -1.72
C LEU A 66 12.32 6.91 -0.97
N VAL A 67 11.77 8.11 -0.81
CA VAL A 67 10.42 8.31 -0.25
C VAL A 67 9.36 7.67 -1.16
N LEU A 68 9.46 7.89 -2.47
CA LEU A 68 8.55 7.30 -3.44
C LEU A 68 8.62 5.78 -3.42
N ALA A 69 9.81 5.20 -3.41
CA ALA A 69 10.00 3.75 -3.36
C ALA A 69 9.42 3.15 -2.06
N SER A 70 9.61 3.80 -0.93
CA SER A 70 9.00 3.40 0.35
C SER A 70 7.47 3.44 0.29
N GLY A 71 6.91 4.51 -0.28
CA GLY A 71 5.46 4.62 -0.47
C GLY A 71 4.90 3.54 -1.39
N MET A 72 5.59 3.23 -2.49
CA MET A 72 5.19 2.16 -3.41
C MET A 72 5.20 0.79 -2.74
N SER A 73 6.19 0.49 -1.89
CA SER A 73 6.22 -0.76 -1.13
C SER A 73 5.04 -0.87 -0.17
N LEU A 74 4.71 0.18 0.58
CA LEU A 74 3.55 0.18 1.48
C LEU A 74 2.22 0.02 0.72
N ILE A 75 2.07 0.66 -0.45
CA ILE A 75 0.90 0.49 -1.31
C ILE A 75 0.81 -0.95 -1.82
N THR A 76 1.92 -1.53 -2.25
CA THR A 76 1.97 -2.91 -2.74
C THR A 76 1.55 -3.89 -1.65
N GLU A 77 1.98 -3.70 -0.42
CA GLU A 77 1.58 -4.55 0.70
C GLU A 77 0.09 -4.40 1.04
N LEU A 78 -0.45 -3.17 1.03
CA LEU A 78 -1.89 -2.97 1.19
C LEU A 78 -2.70 -3.72 0.12
N LEU A 79 -2.24 -3.71 -1.13
CA LEU A 79 -2.89 -4.44 -2.22
C LEU A 79 -2.72 -5.95 -2.07
N ASN A 80 -1.56 -6.42 -1.59
CA ASN A 80 -1.33 -7.83 -1.28
C ASN A 80 -2.28 -8.32 -0.17
N THR A 81 -2.39 -7.58 0.93
CA THR A 81 -3.32 -7.87 2.04
C THR A 81 -4.78 -7.93 1.53
N ALA A 82 -5.19 -6.97 0.70
CA ALA A 82 -6.53 -6.96 0.11
C ALA A 82 -6.77 -8.16 -0.81
N LEU A 83 -5.77 -8.55 -1.61
CA LEU A 83 -5.84 -9.71 -2.48
C LEU A 83 -5.93 -11.02 -1.68
N GLU A 84 -5.14 -11.16 -0.62
CA GLU A 84 -5.20 -12.32 0.27
C GLU A 84 -6.57 -12.45 0.93
N ALA A 85 -7.11 -11.36 1.47
CA ALA A 85 -8.44 -11.34 2.06
C ALA A 85 -9.53 -11.72 1.03
N ALA A 86 -9.43 -11.26 -0.21
CA ALA A 86 -10.38 -11.58 -1.27
C ALA A 86 -10.30 -13.06 -1.67
N VAL A 87 -9.09 -13.61 -1.77
CA VAL A 87 -8.85 -15.03 -2.09
C VAL A 87 -9.40 -15.92 -0.99
N ASP A 88 -9.10 -15.62 0.27
CA ASP A 88 -9.50 -16.43 1.42
C ASP A 88 -11.01 -16.37 1.67
N HIS A 89 -11.67 -15.24 1.33
CA HIS A 89 -13.13 -15.15 1.36
C HIS A 89 -13.79 -16.05 0.31
N THR A 90 -13.15 -16.24 -0.85
CA THR A 90 -13.75 -17.01 -1.95
C THR A 90 -13.69 -18.51 -1.70
N SER A 91 -12.61 -19.03 -1.12
CA SER A 91 -12.46 -20.45 -0.77
C SER A 91 -11.33 -20.63 0.24
N LEU A 92 -11.60 -21.42 1.28
CA LEU A 92 -10.58 -21.92 2.21
C LEU A 92 -9.86 -23.16 1.67
N GLU A 93 -10.31 -23.71 0.55
CA GLU A 93 -9.65 -24.84 -0.10
C GLU A 93 -8.39 -24.38 -0.85
N ILE A 94 -7.36 -25.25 -0.81
CA ILE A 94 -6.12 -25.00 -1.56
C ILE A 94 -6.37 -25.22 -3.04
N HIS A 95 -6.72 -24.14 -3.74
CA HIS A 95 -6.89 -24.16 -5.18
C HIS A 95 -5.61 -23.63 -5.87
N PRO A 96 -5.11 -24.26 -6.95
CA PRO A 96 -3.87 -23.86 -7.62
C PRO A 96 -3.86 -22.38 -8.07
N LEU A 97 -5.00 -21.85 -8.51
CA LEU A 97 -5.12 -20.45 -8.92
C LEU A 97 -5.09 -19.50 -7.73
N ALA A 98 -5.70 -19.87 -6.59
CA ALA A 98 -5.64 -19.10 -5.35
C ALA A 98 -4.21 -19.00 -4.83
N LYS A 99 -3.48 -20.12 -4.81
CA LYS A 99 -2.06 -20.14 -4.47
C LYS A 99 -1.26 -19.24 -5.40
N ARG A 100 -1.46 -19.35 -6.72
CA ARG A 100 -0.75 -18.53 -7.71
C ARG A 100 -1.00 -17.04 -7.54
N ALA A 101 -2.23 -16.64 -7.19
CA ALA A 101 -2.56 -15.24 -6.92
C ALA A 101 -1.80 -14.70 -5.71
N LYS A 102 -1.78 -15.44 -4.59
CA LYS A 102 -1.03 -15.08 -3.38
C LYS A 102 0.48 -15.03 -3.64
N ASP A 103 1.03 -16.02 -4.33
CA ASP A 103 2.45 -16.04 -4.70
C ASP A 103 2.84 -14.81 -5.55
N ALA A 104 1.97 -14.38 -6.48
CA ALA A 104 2.19 -13.19 -7.29
C ALA A 104 2.14 -11.90 -6.48
N GLY A 105 1.23 -11.78 -5.53
CA GLY A 105 1.17 -10.63 -4.61
C GLY A 105 2.43 -10.51 -3.76
N SER A 106 2.87 -11.63 -3.18
CA SER A 106 4.12 -11.72 -2.43
C SER A 106 5.33 -11.36 -3.31
N ALA A 107 5.40 -11.89 -4.54
CA ALA A 107 6.47 -11.56 -5.48
C ALA A 107 6.53 -10.06 -5.83
N ALA A 108 5.38 -9.40 -5.96
CA ALA A 108 5.31 -7.96 -6.19
C ALA A 108 5.94 -7.18 -5.02
N GLN A 109 5.66 -7.58 -3.78
CA GLN A 109 6.25 -6.97 -2.59
C GLN A 109 7.77 -7.19 -2.52
N TYR A 110 8.26 -8.40 -2.78
CA TYR A 110 9.70 -8.66 -2.84
C TYR A 110 10.40 -7.85 -3.93
N THR A 111 9.73 -7.63 -5.06
CA THR A 111 10.25 -6.76 -6.13
C THR A 111 10.41 -5.32 -5.64
N CYS A 112 9.43 -4.76 -4.94
CA CYS A 112 9.54 -3.43 -4.33
C CYS A 112 10.71 -3.34 -3.34
N LEU A 113 10.85 -4.32 -2.45
CA LEU A 113 11.96 -4.36 -1.49
C LEU A 113 13.33 -4.44 -2.18
N THR A 114 13.42 -5.18 -3.29
CA THR A 114 14.64 -5.25 -4.11
C THR A 114 15.00 -3.88 -4.69
N PHE A 115 14.02 -3.16 -5.27
CA PHE A 115 14.26 -1.80 -5.76
C PHE A 115 14.69 -0.84 -4.65
N ILE A 116 14.09 -0.95 -3.46
CA ILE A 116 14.49 -0.13 -2.30
C ILE A 116 15.94 -0.40 -1.93
N ALA A 117 16.33 -1.68 -1.85
CA ALA A 117 17.72 -2.05 -1.53
C ALA A 117 18.71 -1.52 -2.57
N ILE A 118 18.37 -1.59 -3.87
CA ILE A 118 19.19 -1.05 -4.95
C ILE A 118 19.31 0.47 -4.83
N LEU A 119 18.20 1.18 -4.67
CA LEU A 119 18.20 2.65 -4.59
C LEU A 119 18.96 3.15 -3.36
N TRP A 120 18.79 2.51 -2.20
CA TRP A 120 19.57 2.81 -1.01
C TRP A 120 21.05 2.53 -1.21
N GLY A 121 21.37 1.39 -1.83
CA GLY A 121 22.78 1.05 -2.17
C GLY A 121 23.44 2.09 -3.07
N MET A 122 22.72 2.57 -4.10
CA MET A 122 23.19 3.62 -4.99
C MET A 122 23.40 4.95 -4.26
N ALA A 123 22.45 5.38 -3.45
CA ALA A 123 22.54 6.63 -2.70
C ALA A 123 23.70 6.61 -1.67
N VAL A 124 23.88 5.50 -0.97
CA VAL A 124 25.01 5.33 -0.04
C VAL A 124 26.33 5.30 -0.78
N TYR A 125 26.41 4.61 -1.95
CA TYR A 125 27.61 4.57 -2.76
C TYR A 125 28.00 5.97 -3.26
N ASP A 126 27.05 6.73 -3.78
CA ASP A 126 27.30 8.10 -4.27
C ASP A 126 27.79 9.00 -3.13
N TRP A 127 27.16 8.92 -1.98
CA TRP A 127 27.57 9.68 -0.79
C TRP A 127 28.99 9.33 -0.29
N LEU A 128 29.39 8.06 -0.35
CA LEU A 128 30.73 7.63 0.09
C LEU A 128 31.81 7.94 -0.96
N ALA A 129 31.43 8.11 -2.22
CA ALA A 129 32.33 8.41 -3.33
C ALA A 129 32.57 9.93 -3.54
N ALA A 130 31.73 10.78 -2.95
CA ALA A 130 31.80 12.24 -3.05
C ALA A 130 32.80 12.83 -2.07
#